data_c000588ddfa220a8f575b0640354c96a
#
_entry.id   c000588ddfa220a8f575b0640354c96a
#
_cell.length_a   1.000
_cell.length_b   1.000
_cell.length_c   1.000
_cell.angle_alpha   90.00
_cell.angle_beta   90.00
_cell.angle_gamma   90.00
#
_symmetry.space_group_name_H-M   'P 1'
#
loop_
_entity.id
_entity.type
_entity.pdbx_description
1 polymer ?
#
loop_
_entity_poly.entity_id
_entity_poly.type
_entity_poly.pdbx_seq_one_letter_code
_entity_poly.pdbx_strand_id
1 'polypeptide(L)'
;MNKTIYALGFFDGVHIGHAALLDRCKTLAREENYRAGVVTFAAHPDTLVLGNTPPLINTPYDREKLLRERFSMEQVVTLPFDEQMHTMPWRDFLHMLIRDYAAAGFVCGEDFRFGYRGEGNADALEDFCRANGLVSAVVNDQMIDGIRVSSTYIRRQIETGDMETAVKFLGHPHILSGSVVHGHQLGRRLGIPTANLRLPEGLAEPKFGVYACRAVVEGKRYCAVTNVGVRPTVEGRSVTVEPWILDYDGDLYGREITLEFYRFLRPERKFPSLDDLKAEIHRNAGETRAYFGE
;
A
#
# COMPACT_ATOMS: atom_id res chain seq x y z
N MET A 1 18.94 9.76 23.04
CA MET A 1 18.02 9.50 21.93
C MET A 1 16.64 9.96 22.34
N ASN A 2 15.85 10.54 21.45
CA ASN A 2 14.47 10.89 21.77
C ASN A 2 13.64 9.60 21.88
N LYS A 3 12.89 9.47 22.97
CA LYS A 3 12.01 8.32 23.20
C LYS A 3 10.90 8.26 22.14
N THR A 4 10.49 7.07 21.71
CA THR A 4 9.52 6.85 20.66
C THR A 4 8.47 5.83 21.10
N ILE A 5 7.21 6.08 20.82
CA ILE A 5 6.14 5.09 20.90
C ILE A 5 5.95 4.48 19.52
N TYR A 6 5.94 3.17 19.43
CA TYR A 6 5.86 2.45 18.17
C TYR A 6 4.54 1.72 17.99
N ALA A 7 3.89 1.96 16.86
CA ALA A 7 2.87 1.06 16.35
C ALA A 7 3.54 -0.17 15.71
N LEU A 8 3.10 -1.37 16.12
CA LEU A 8 3.66 -2.64 15.67
C LEU A 8 2.73 -3.31 14.65
N GLY A 9 3.26 -3.70 13.49
CA GLY A 9 2.49 -4.38 12.47
C GLY A 9 3.22 -4.51 11.14
N PHE A 10 2.66 -5.29 10.20
CA PHE A 10 3.18 -5.37 8.84
C PHE A 10 2.72 -4.19 7.97
N PHE A 11 1.52 -3.65 8.23
CA PHE A 11 0.93 -2.48 7.57
C PHE A 11 0.71 -2.63 6.05
N ASP A 12 0.41 -3.83 5.56
CA ASP A 12 0.09 -4.02 4.15
C ASP A 12 -1.18 -3.26 3.76
N GLY A 13 -1.07 -2.35 2.79
CA GLY A 13 -2.14 -1.46 2.37
C GLY A 13 -2.37 -0.24 3.26
N VAL A 14 -1.77 -0.13 4.44
CA VAL A 14 -1.96 0.95 5.44
C VAL A 14 -3.44 1.37 5.57
N HIS A 15 -4.33 0.39 5.65
CA HIS A 15 -5.79 0.56 5.64
C HIS A 15 -6.35 1.23 6.91
N ILE A 16 -7.67 1.48 6.94
CA ILE A 16 -8.35 2.18 8.06
C ILE A 16 -8.05 1.53 9.42
N GLY A 17 -7.98 0.19 9.50
CA GLY A 17 -7.56 -0.49 10.74
C GLY A 17 -6.15 -0.10 11.17
N HIS A 18 -5.21 -0.03 10.23
CA HIS A 18 -3.86 0.46 10.50
C HIS A 18 -3.86 1.94 10.87
N ALA A 19 -4.68 2.77 10.20
CA ALA A 19 -4.82 4.18 10.53
C ALA A 19 -5.22 4.40 12.00
N ALA A 20 -6.15 3.59 12.51
CA ALA A 20 -6.55 3.64 13.92
C ALA A 20 -5.37 3.36 14.88
N LEU A 21 -4.50 2.38 14.55
CA LEU A 21 -3.27 2.13 15.33
C LEU A 21 -2.32 3.35 15.28
N LEU A 22 -2.10 3.89 14.08
CA LEU A 22 -1.19 5.03 13.89
C LEU A 22 -1.70 6.28 14.62
N ASP A 23 -3.00 6.54 14.59
CA ASP A 23 -3.61 7.67 15.29
C ASP A 23 -3.54 7.51 16.81
N ARG A 24 -3.75 6.30 17.33
CA ARG A 24 -3.57 6.00 18.76
C ARG A 24 -2.09 6.17 19.17
N CYS A 25 -1.16 5.70 18.35
CA CYS A 25 0.27 5.88 18.54
C CYS A 25 0.65 7.37 18.62
N LYS A 26 0.18 8.19 17.66
CA LYS A 26 0.41 9.64 17.67
C LYS A 26 -0.19 10.34 18.89
N THR A 27 -1.35 9.89 19.34
CA THR A 27 -2.02 10.43 20.52
C THR A 27 -1.21 10.16 21.78
N LEU A 28 -0.82 8.90 22.01
CA LEU A 28 0.05 8.53 23.15
C LEU A 28 1.40 9.26 23.11
N ALA A 29 2.00 9.35 21.91
CA ALA A 29 3.29 10.04 21.76
C ALA A 29 3.19 11.52 22.17
N ARG A 30 2.08 12.20 21.84
CA ARG A 30 1.84 13.59 22.27
C ARG A 30 1.61 13.69 23.77
N GLU A 31 0.81 12.79 24.35
CA GLU A 31 0.52 12.74 25.79
C GLU A 31 1.82 12.59 26.63
N GLU A 32 2.77 11.78 26.15
CA GLU A 32 4.02 11.49 26.82
C GLU A 32 5.21 12.40 26.39
N ASN A 33 4.96 13.33 25.46
CA ASN A 33 6.02 14.16 24.84
C ASN A 33 7.15 13.31 24.20
N TYR A 34 6.77 12.27 23.48
CA TYR A 34 7.64 11.36 22.73
C TYR A 34 7.37 11.47 21.23
N ARG A 35 8.17 10.81 20.39
CA ARG A 35 7.93 10.67 18.96
C ARG A 35 6.94 9.54 18.68
N ALA A 36 6.21 9.66 17.57
CA ALA A 36 5.42 8.57 17.05
C ALA A 36 6.21 7.81 15.97
N GLY A 37 6.27 6.50 16.08
CA GLY A 37 6.98 5.64 15.14
C GLY A 37 6.17 4.39 14.75
N VAL A 38 6.68 3.70 13.73
CA VAL A 38 6.18 2.42 13.25
C VAL A 38 7.33 1.43 13.20
N VAL A 39 7.09 0.20 13.63
CA VAL A 39 7.94 -0.95 13.33
C VAL A 39 7.20 -1.86 12.36
N THR A 40 7.81 -2.10 11.22
CA THR A 40 7.30 -2.99 10.15
C THR A 40 8.42 -3.90 9.65
N PHE A 41 8.13 -4.79 8.70
CA PHE A 41 9.07 -5.75 8.16
C PHE A 41 9.25 -5.58 6.64
N ALA A 42 10.46 -5.83 6.15
CA ALA A 42 10.79 -5.76 4.72
C ALA A 42 10.04 -6.84 3.91
N ALA A 43 9.95 -8.06 4.45
CA ALA A 43 9.23 -9.18 3.86
C ALA A 43 8.01 -9.56 4.72
N HIS A 44 6.99 -10.15 4.09
CA HIS A 44 5.80 -10.62 4.82
C HIS A 44 6.20 -11.79 5.74
N PRO A 45 5.82 -11.76 7.04
CA PRO A 45 6.16 -12.83 7.97
C PRO A 45 5.75 -14.23 7.48
N ASP A 46 4.60 -14.35 6.82
CA ASP A 46 4.09 -15.63 6.29
C ASP A 46 5.01 -16.28 5.27
N THR A 47 5.91 -15.52 4.64
CA THR A 47 6.91 -16.06 3.70
C THR A 47 7.76 -17.15 4.35
N LEU A 48 8.23 -16.91 5.59
CA LEU A 48 9.02 -17.89 6.34
C LEU A 48 8.14 -18.83 7.19
N VAL A 49 6.99 -18.35 7.67
CA VAL A 49 6.11 -19.12 8.56
C VAL A 49 5.31 -20.17 7.79
N LEU A 50 4.76 -19.82 6.63
CA LEU A 50 3.86 -20.68 5.85
C LEU A 50 4.49 -21.16 4.53
N GLY A 51 5.69 -20.69 4.18
CA GLY A 51 6.33 -21.00 2.89
C GLY A 51 5.59 -20.41 1.68
N ASN A 52 4.64 -19.52 1.89
CA ASN A 52 3.87 -18.87 0.84
C ASN A 52 3.65 -17.40 1.22
N THR A 53 4.02 -16.50 0.31
CA THR A 53 3.80 -15.06 0.48
C THR A 53 2.47 -14.67 -0.13
N PRO A 54 1.51 -14.16 0.64
CA PRO A 54 0.31 -13.57 0.04
C PRO A 54 0.72 -12.37 -0.83
N PRO A 55 0.06 -12.15 -1.98
CA PRO A 55 0.35 -10.97 -2.80
C PRO A 55 0.16 -9.70 -1.95
N LEU A 56 1.10 -8.77 -1.98
CA LEU A 56 1.03 -7.55 -1.18
C LEU A 56 0.15 -6.49 -1.86
N ILE A 57 -0.50 -5.65 -1.07
CA ILE A 57 -1.27 -4.50 -1.58
C ILE A 57 -0.32 -3.40 -2.05
N ASN A 58 0.77 -3.16 -1.30
CA ASN A 58 1.75 -2.13 -1.63
C ASN A 58 3.18 -2.70 -1.66
N THR A 59 4.02 -2.11 -2.51
CA THR A 59 5.47 -2.32 -2.40
C THR A 59 5.98 -1.85 -1.04
N PRO A 60 7.13 -2.33 -0.55
CA PRO A 60 7.77 -1.76 0.64
C PRO A 60 7.99 -0.24 0.52
N TYR A 61 8.33 0.24 -0.67
CA TYR A 61 8.50 1.66 -0.96
C TYR A 61 7.18 2.44 -0.80
N ASP A 62 6.10 1.99 -1.44
CA ASP A 62 4.78 2.65 -1.35
C ASP A 62 4.23 2.61 0.07
N ARG A 63 4.44 1.52 0.79
CA ARG A 63 4.06 1.38 2.19
C ARG A 63 4.78 2.40 3.07
N GLU A 64 6.10 2.54 2.93
CA GLU A 64 6.88 3.53 3.67
C GLU A 64 6.44 4.96 3.31
N LYS A 65 6.22 5.24 2.03
CA LYS A 65 5.70 6.52 1.55
C LYS A 65 4.36 6.88 2.18
N LEU A 66 3.40 5.94 2.22
CA LEU A 66 2.12 6.14 2.90
C LEU A 66 2.32 6.45 4.39
N LEU A 67 3.12 5.66 5.09
CA LEU A 67 3.37 5.85 6.52
C LEU A 67 3.96 7.23 6.81
N ARG A 68 4.91 7.69 6.00
CA ARG A 68 5.57 8.99 6.19
C ARG A 68 4.74 10.17 5.71
N GLU A 69 4.27 10.12 4.47
CA GLU A 69 3.67 11.30 3.83
C GLU A 69 2.20 11.44 4.16
N ARG A 70 1.43 10.34 4.15
CA ARG A 70 0.00 10.39 4.41
C ARG A 70 -0.34 10.33 5.89
N PHE A 71 0.32 9.44 6.62
CA PHE A 71 0.05 9.22 8.04
C PHE A 71 0.99 9.98 8.98
N SER A 72 1.97 10.72 8.42
CA SER A 72 2.87 11.61 9.16
C SER A 72 3.61 10.92 10.31
N MET A 73 4.05 9.68 10.08
CA MET A 73 4.86 8.97 11.06
C MET A 73 6.29 9.49 11.04
N GLU A 74 6.76 10.00 12.19
CA GLU A 74 8.08 10.62 12.31
C GLU A 74 9.22 9.59 12.14
N GLN A 75 9.00 8.37 12.61
CA GLN A 75 9.98 7.29 12.53
C GLN A 75 9.35 6.04 11.93
N VAL A 76 9.94 5.52 10.86
CA VAL A 76 9.56 4.24 10.26
C VAL A 76 10.78 3.33 10.31
N VAL A 77 10.66 2.25 11.07
CA VAL A 77 11.69 1.21 11.22
C VAL A 77 11.24 -0.01 10.44
N THR A 78 11.95 -0.31 9.36
CA THR A 78 11.71 -1.51 8.56
C THR A 78 12.77 -2.55 8.90
N LEU A 79 12.37 -3.59 9.62
CA LEU A 79 13.25 -4.67 10.05
C LEU A 79 13.33 -5.78 8.99
N PRO A 80 14.47 -6.45 8.81
CA PRO A 80 14.51 -7.69 8.05
C PRO A 80 13.68 -8.76 8.78
N PHE A 81 12.95 -9.58 8.01
CA PHE A 81 12.29 -10.77 8.55
C PHE A 81 13.03 -12.01 8.06
N ASP A 82 14.15 -12.28 8.68
CA ASP A 82 15.03 -13.42 8.44
C ASP A 82 14.82 -14.52 9.49
N GLU A 83 15.59 -15.59 9.41
CA GLU A 83 15.50 -16.72 10.34
C GLU A 83 15.82 -16.31 11.80
N GLN A 84 16.72 -15.36 11.99
CA GLN A 84 17.01 -14.83 13.32
C GLN A 84 15.82 -14.09 13.91
N MET A 85 15.16 -13.24 13.13
CA MET A 85 13.94 -12.55 13.54
C MET A 85 12.78 -13.52 13.76
N HIS A 86 12.61 -14.51 12.86
CA HIS A 86 11.57 -15.52 12.98
C HIS A 86 11.67 -16.38 14.24
N THR A 87 12.91 -16.69 14.69
CA THR A 87 13.15 -17.52 15.88
C THR A 87 13.33 -16.72 17.15
N MET A 88 13.31 -15.39 17.08
CA MET A 88 13.53 -14.50 18.24
C MET A 88 12.37 -14.62 19.25
N PRO A 89 12.68 -14.90 20.54
CA PRO A 89 11.68 -14.86 21.61
C PRO A 89 11.00 -13.48 21.68
N TRP A 90 9.70 -13.45 21.94
CA TRP A 90 8.95 -12.19 21.92
C TRP A 90 9.48 -11.14 22.92
N ARG A 91 10.02 -11.54 24.08
CA ARG A 91 10.63 -10.62 25.04
C ARG A 91 11.91 -9.99 24.50
N ASP A 92 12.72 -10.79 23.81
CA ASP A 92 13.99 -10.32 23.22
C ASP A 92 13.72 -9.32 22.10
N PHE A 93 12.65 -9.53 21.33
CA PHE A 93 12.18 -8.57 20.33
C PHE A 93 11.84 -7.21 20.98
N LEU A 94 11.07 -7.19 22.06
CA LEU A 94 10.74 -5.95 22.76
C LEU A 94 11.98 -5.29 23.39
N HIS A 95 12.87 -6.06 24.01
CA HIS A 95 14.12 -5.55 24.55
C HIS A 95 15.03 -4.97 23.47
N MET A 96 15.09 -5.58 22.29
CA MET A 96 15.79 -5.05 21.13
C MET A 96 15.23 -3.67 20.73
N LEU A 97 13.91 -3.54 20.63
CA LEU A 97 13.28 -2.25 20.27
C LEU A 97 13.57 -1.16 21.33
N ILE A 98 13.59 -1.52 22.61
CA ILE A 98 13.94 -0.58 23.69
C ILE A 98 15.40 -0.14 23.58
N ARG A 99 16.31 -1.07 23.40
CA ARG A 99 17.74 -0.83 23.39
C ARG A 99 18.20 -0.09 22.13
N ASP A 100 17.77 -0.55 20.95
CA ASP A 100 18.32 -0.13 19.67
C ASP A 100 17.53 1.01 19.02
N TYR A 101 16.26 1.14 19.37
CA TYR A 101 15.35 2.14 18.76
C TYR A 101 14.73 3.10 19.78
N ALA A 102 15.20 3.06 21.06
CA ALA A 102 14.71 3.91 22.14
C ALA A 102 13.18 3.84 22.33
N ALA A 103 12.59 2.63 22.16
CA ALA A 103 11.18 2.44 22.39
C ALA A 103 10.79 2.74 23.84
N ALA A 104 9.77 3.57 24.03
CA ALA A 104 9.22 3.94 25.33
C ALA A 104 7.75 3.49 25.49
N GLY A 105 7.20 2.88 24.46
CA GLY A 105 5.86 2.32 24.47
C GLY A 105 5.50 1.68 23.14
N PHE A 106 4.40 0.94 23.15
CA PHE A 106 3.94 0.17 22.01
C PHE A 106 2.42 0.25 21.82
N VAL A 107 2.00 0.25 20.56
CA VAL A 107 0.59 0.16 20.15
C VAL A 107 0.44 -1.00 19.19
N CYS A 108 -0.54 -1.88 19.42
CA CYS A 108 -0.84 -3.00 18.53
C CYS A 108 -2.36 -3.23 18.37
N GLY A 109 -2.74 -4.07 17.42
CA GLY A 109 -4.10 -4.58 17.31
C GLY A 109 -4.38 -5.69 18.33
N GLU A 110 -5.65 -5.97 18.61
CA GLU A 110 -6.07 -7.04 19.54
C GLU A 110 -5.67 -8.44 19.06
N ASP A 111 -5.55 -8.64 17.74
CA ASP A 111 -5.15 -9.91 17.14
C ASP A 111 -3.64 -10.02 16.88
N PHE A 112 -2.86 -9.00 17.27
CA PHE A 112 -1.42 -8.94 17.00
C PHE A 112 -0.66 -10.10 17.67
N ARG A 113 0.17 -10.79 16.87
CA ARG A 113 1.05 -11.85 17.31
C ARG A 113 2.49 -11.55 16.90
N PHE A 114 3.45 -11.82 17.79
CA PHE A 114 4.85 -11.54 17.54
C PHE A 114 5.78 -12.48 18.32
N GLY A 115 7.05 -12.45 17.95
CA GLY A 115 8.05 -13.38 18.49
C GLY A 115 7.90 -14.79 17.94
N TYR A 116 8.77 -15.67 18.40
CA TYR A 116 8.81 -17.05 17.92
C TYR A 116 7.44 -17.73 18.08
N ARG A 117 6.95 -18.33 16.98
CA ARG A 117 5.63 -19.00 16.91
C ARG A 117 4.44 -18.12 17.33
N GLY A 118 4.58 -16.79 17.33
CA GLY A 118 3.51 -15.90 17.76
C GLY A 118 3.14 -16.03 19.26
N GLU A 119 4.08 -16.42 20.09
CA GLU A 119 3.88 -16.57 21.55
C GLU A 119 3.54 -15.25 22.23
N GLY A 120 4.08 -14.11 21.71
CA GLY A 120 3.69 -12.77 22.14
C GLY A 120 2.32 -12.40 21.56
N ASN A 121 1.48 -11.79 22.37
CA ASN A 121 0.16 -11.28 22.01
C ASN A 121 -0.10 -9.92 22.66
N ALA A 122 -1.27 -9.33 22.46
CA ALA A 122 -1.63 -8.03 23.01
C ALA A 122 -1.56 -8.00 24.53
N ASP A 123 -2.09 -9.01 25.22
CA ASP A 123 -2.06 -9.10 26.70
C ASP A 123 -0.63 -9.20 27.24
N ALA A 124 0.19 -10.06 26.63
CA ALA A 124 1.60 -10.20 27.00
C ALA A 124 2.39 -8.91 26.77
N LEU A 125 2.06 -8.13 25.73
CA LEU A 125 2.63 -6.82 25.47
C LEU A 125 2.27 -5.82 26.57
N GLU A 126 0.98 -5.73 26.94
CA GLU A 126 0.52 -4.83 27.99
C GLU A 126 1.17 -5.16 29.35
N ASP A 127 1.22 -6.46 29.71
CA ASP A 127 1.86 -6.92 30.95
C ASP A 127 3.38 -6.58 30.95
N PHE A 128 4.06 -6.81 29.84
CA PHE A 128 5.46 -6.45 29.69
C PHE A 128 5.67 -4.93 29.84
N CYS A 129 4.86 -4.12 29.18
CA CYS A 129 4.94 -2.67 29.28
C CYS A 129 4.73 -2.19 30.72
N ARG A 130 3.71 -2.69 31.38
CA ARG A 130 3.41 -2.37 32.79
C ARG A 130 4.58 -2.71 33.70
N ALA A 131 5.17 -3.89 33.54
CA ALA A 131 6.30 -4.35 34.37
C ALA A 131 7.58 -3.54 34.14
N ASN A 132 7.74 -2.91 32.96
CA ASN A 132 8.92 -2.15 32.59
C ASN A 132 8.72 -0.60 32.60
N GLY A 133 7.58 -0.10 33.09
CA GLY A 133 7.28 1.33 33.12
C GLY A 133 7.16 1.96 31.73
N LEU A 134 6.69 1.18 30.74
CA LEU A 134 6.42 1.62 29.37
C LEU A 134 4.93 1.86 29.18
N VAL A 135 4.58 2.72 28.23
CA VAL A 135 3.17 2.90 27.85
C VAL A 135 2.76 1.90 26.78
N SER A 136 1.49 1.50 26.79
CA SER A 136 0.92 0.62 25.77
C SER A 136 -0.52 0.97 25.48
N ALA A 137 -0.98 0.59 24.29
CA ALA A 137 -2.40 0.57 23.95
C ALA A 137 -2.69 -0.57 22.96
N VAL A 138 -3.85 -1.18 23.14
CA VAL A 138 -4.42 -2.15 22.20
C VAL A 138 -5.59 -1.49 21.50
N VAL A 139 -5.65 -1.63 20.17
CA VAL A 139 -6.70 -1.04 19.32
C VAL A 139 -7.56 -2.16 18.76
N ASN A 140 -8.85 -2.03 18.94
CA ASN A 140 -9.83 -3.02 18.46
C ASN A 140 -9.95 -2.97 16.92
N ASP A 141 -10.39 -4.08 16.34
CA ASP A 141 -10.68 -4.20 14.94
C ASP A 141 -11.65 -3.10 14.45
N GLN A 142 -11.38 -2.57 13.28
CA GLN A 142 -12.25 -1.60 12.64
C GLN A 142 -13.23 -2.31 11.71
N MET A 143 -14.49 -1.87 11.77
CA MET A 143 -15.57 -2.42 10.96
C MET A 143 -16.16 -1.36 10.03
N ILE A 144 -16.45 -1.73 8.79
CA ILE A 144 -17.19 -0.89 7.83
C ILE A 144 -18.35 -1.73 7.30
N ASP A 145 -19.58 -1.23 7.44
CA ASP A 145 -20.82 -1.93 7.03
C ASP A 145 -20.91 -3.38 7.58
N GLY A 146 -20.44 -3.60 8.81
CA GLY A 146 -20.42 -4.93 9.43
C GLY A 146 -19.31 -5.86 8.93
N ILE A 147 -18.41 -5.40 8.08
CA ILE A 147 -17.28 -6.16 7.55
C ILE A 147 -15.99 -5.71 8.24
N ARG A 148 -15.21 -6.67 8.74
CA ARG A 148 -13.89 -6.38 9.33
C ARG A 148 -12.94 -5.83 8.27
N VAL A 149 -12.29 -4.70 8.58
CA VAL A 149 -11.24 -4.12 7.73
C VAL A 149 -9.97 -4.98 7.84
N SER A 150 -9.53 -5.55 6.72
CA SER A 150 -8.32 -6.38 6.67
C SER A 150 -7.65 -6.31 5.30
N SER A 151 -6.32 -6.51 5.26
CA SER A 151 -5.57 -6.60 4.01
C SER A 151 -6.08 -7.71 3.11
N THR A 152 -6.53 -8.85 3.68
CA THR A 152 -7.10 -9.98 2.91
C THR A 152 -8.37 -9.58 2.18
N TYR A 153 -9.29 -8.87 2.85
CA TYR A 153 -10.52 -8.40 2.22
C TYR A 153 -10.22 -7.38 1.11
N ILE A 154 -9.36 -6.39 1.39
CA ILE A 154 -8.99 -5.34 0.44
C ILE A 154 -8.31 -5.92 -0.80
N ARG A 155 -7.38 -6.86 -0.62
CA ARG A 155 -6.70 -7.56 -1.72
C ARG A 155 -7.70 -8.21 -2.68
N ARG A 156 -8.70 -8.89 -2.13
CA ARG A 156 -9.77 -9.49 -2.94
C ARG A 156 -10.54 -8.43 -3.75
N GLN A 157 -10.83 -7.25 -3.18
CA GLN A 157 -11.52 -6.18 -3.91
C GLN A 157 -10.66 -5.66 -5.06
N ILE A 158 -9.36 -5.48 -4.87
CA ILE A 158 -8.41 -5.10 -5.93
C ILE A 158 -8.41 -6.15 -7.05
N GLU A 159 -8.29 -7.43 -6.72
CA GLU A 159 -8.24 -8.55 -7.67
C GLU A 159 -9.55 -8.74 -8.44
N THR A 160 -10.68 -8.44 -7.83
CA THR A 160 -12.00 -8.52 -8.49
C THR A 160 -12.40 -7.25 -9.23
N GLY A 161 -11.64 -6.16 -9.07
CA GLY A 161 -11.87 -4.87 -9.69
C GLY A 161 -12.89 -3.98 -8.98
N ASP A 162 -13.33 -4.34 -7.79
CA ASP A 162 -14.14 -3.45 -6.94
C ASP A 162 -13.24 -2.42 -6.23
N MET A 163 -12.66 -1.55 -7.06
CA MET A 163 -11.69 -0.57 -6.60
C MET A 163 -12.32 0.49 -5.68
N GLU A 164 -13.59 0.82 -5.87
CA GLU A 164 -14.30 1.78 -5.01
C GLU A 164 -14.45 1.22 -3.58
N THR A 165 -14.78 -0.07 -3.43
CA THR A 165 -14.77 -0.74 -2.14
C THR A 165 -13.35 -0.85 -1.57
N ALA A 166 -12.35 -1.17 -2.39
CA ALA A 166 -10.96 -1.19 -1.93
C ALA A 166 -10.54 0.18 -1.36
N VAL A 167 -10.81 1.28 -2.07
CA VAL A 167 -10.55 2.66 -1.63
C VAL A 167 -11.29 2.98 -0.32
N LYS A 168 -12.55 2.56 -0.20
CA LYS A 168 -13.35 2.76 1.02
C LYS A 168 -12.71 2.09 2.24
N PHE A 169 -12.22 0.86 2.10
CA PHE A 169 -11.60 0.10 3.20
C PHE A 169 -10.14 0.49 3.46
N LEU A 170 -9.42 0.94 2.43
CA LEU A 170 -8.09 1.55 2.60
C LEU A 170 -8.18 2.90 3.33
N GLY A 171 -9.23 3.69 3.06
CA GLY A 171 -9.33 5.09 3.47
C GLY A 171 -8.47 6.04 2.62
N HIS A 172 -7.91 5.52 1.53
CA HIS A 172 -7.13 6.23 0.53
C HIS A 172 -7.13 5.43 -0.80
N PRO A 173 -6.75 6.05 -1.94
CA PRO A 173 -6.64 5.29 -3.19
C PRO A 173 -5.59 4.17 -3.08
N HIS A 174 -5.80 3.06 -3.79
CA HIS A 174 -4.73 2.09 -4.01
C HIS A 174 -3.64 2.75 -4.84
N ILE A 175 -2.39 2.70 -4.38
CA ILE A 175 -1.27 3.38 -5.04
C ILE A 175 -0.28 2.39 -5.65
N LEU A 176 0.31 2.80 -6.77
CA LEU A 176 1.45 2.14 -7.41
C LEU A 176 2.45 3.21 -7.84
N SER A 177 3.62 3.23 -7.23
CA SER A 177 4.74 4.07 -7.67
C SER A 177 5.71 3.28 -8.53
N GLY A 178 6.29 3.94 -9.54
CA GLY A 178 7.31 3.33 -10.37
C GLY A 178 7.90 4.28 -11.39
N SER A 179 9.06 3.89 -11.93
CA SER A 179 9.71 4.62 -13.01
C SER A 179 9.03 4.31 -14.34
N VAL A 180 8.80 5.36 -15.14
CA VAL A 180 8.22 5.23 -16.47
C VAL A 180 9.23 4.61 -17.42
N VAL A 181 8.86 3.49 -18.03
CA VAL A 181 9.69 2.76 -19.00
C VAL A 181 9.19 2.94 -20.44
N HIS A 182 10.04 2.64 -21.41
CA HIS A 182 9.64 2.65 -22.82
C HIS A 182 8.67 1.51 -23.12
N GLY A 183 7.52 1.83 -23.75
CA GLY A 183 6.54 0.88 -24.26
C GLY A 183 6.54 0.81 -25.79
N HIS A 184 5.54 0.15 -26.40
CA HIS A 184 5.43 0.00 -27.87
C HIS A 184 5.00 1.26 -28.62
N GLN A 185 4.77 2.38 -27.94
CA GLN A 185 4.43 3.69 -28.48
C GLN A 185 3.18 3.72 -29.42
N LEU A 186 2.28 2.72 -29.35
CA LEU A 186 1.06 2.70 -30.13
C LEU A 186 0.17 3.90 -29.81
N GLY A 187 0.04 4.24 -28.53
CA GLY A 187 -0.73 5.38 -28.06
C GLY A 187 -0.24 6.70 -28.67
N ARG A 188 1.09 6.90 -28.84
CA ARG A 188 1.65 8.09 -29.47
C ARG A 188 1.18 8.25 -30.93
N ARG A 189 1.05 7.15 -31.69
CA ARG A 189 0.52 7.16 -33.08
C ARG A 189 -0.97 7.54 -33.13
N LEU A 190 -1.70 7.27 -32.08
CA LEU A 190 -3.13 7.62 -31.95
C LEU A 190 -3.35 9.02 -31.38
N GLY A 191 -2.30 9.76 -31.04
CA GLY A 191 -2.40 11.05 -30.33
C GLY A 191 -2.79 10.91 -28.86
N ILE A 192 -2.61 9.71 -28.28
CA ILE A 192 -2.94 9.37 -26.89
C ILE A 192 -1.65 8.82 -26.24
N PRO A 193 -0.69 9.67 -25.85
CA PRO A 193 0.57 9.22 -25.30
C PRO A 193 0.35 8.58 -23.93
N THR A 194 0.74 7.30 -23.79
CA THR A 194 0.69 6.58 -22.53
C THR A 194 2.07 6.42 -21.93
N ALA A 195 2.20 6.63 -20.64
CA ALA A 195 3.35 6.15 -19.87
C ALA A 195 3.24 4.62 -19.70
N ASN A 196 4.33 3.98 -19.35
CA ASN A 196 4.33 2.55 -19.09
C ASN A 196 5.01 2.29 -17.75
N LEU A 197 4.30 1.61 -16.86
CA LEU A 197 4.81 1.08 -15.61
C LEU A 197 4.74 -0.45 -15.65
N ARG A 198 5.57 -1.10 -14.85
CA ARG A 198 5.47 -2.53 -14.60
C ARG A 198 4.85 -2.73 -13.22
N LEU A 199 3.92 -3.67 -13.12
CA LEU A 199 3.49 -4.13 -11.80
C LEU A 199 4.61 -5.00 -11.21
N PRO A 200 5.17 -4.65 -10.05
CA PRO A 200 6.16 -5.49 -9.39
C PRO A 200 5.61 -6.88 -9.06
N GLU A 201 6.44 -7.90 -9.18
CA GLU A 201 6.08 -9.26 -8.77
C GLU A 201 5.73 -9.32 -7.28
N GLY A 202 4.80 -10.19 -6.92
CA GLY A 202 4.34 -10.37 -5.55
C GLY A 202 3.34 -9.32 -5.06
N LEU A 203 2.89 -8.38 -5.93
CA LEU A 203 1.75 -7.53 -5.64
C LEU A 203 0.43 -8.18 -6.06
N ALA A 204 -0.66 -7.81 -5.38
CA ALA A 204 -2.01 -8.12 -5.79
C ALA A 204 -2.27 -7.53 -7.18
N GLU A 205 -2.61 -8.39 -8.14
CA GLU A 205 -2.87 -7.97 -9.52
C GLU A 205 -4.27 -7.32 -9.59
N PRO A 206 -4.41 -6.03 -9.92
CA PRO A 206 -5.71 -5.45 -10.18
C PRO A 206 -6.37 -6.18 -11.35
N LYS A 207 -7.69 -6.36 -11.30
CA LYS A 207 -8.44 -6.92 -12.44
C LYS A 207 -8.03 -6.23 -13.73
N PHE A 208 -7.78 -7.01 -14.79
CA PHE A 208 -7.38 -6.43 -16.06
C PHE A 208 -8.51 -5.63 -16.70
N GLY A 209 -8.16 -4.44 -17.17
CA GLY A 209 -9.10 -3.49 -17.73
C GLY A 209 -8.67 -2.03 -17.55
N VAL A 210 -9.62 -1.14 -17.68
CA VAL A 210 -9.41 0.31 -17.69
C VAL A 210 -9.93 0.91 -16.39
N TYR A 211 -9.15 1.84 -15.83
CA TYR A 211 -9.41 2.48 -14.55
C TYR A 211 -9.40 4.00 -14.66
N ALA A 212 -10.28 4.65 -13.89
CA ALA A 212 -10.14 6.05 -13.54
C ALA A 212 -9.10 6.18 -12.41
N CYS A 213 -8.04 6.94 -12.71
CA CYS A 213 -6.89 7.13 -11.83
C CYS A 213 -6.55 8.61 -11.71
N ARG A 214 -5.73 8.92 -10.69
CA ARG A 214 -4.91 10.14 -10.70
C ARG A 214 -3.45 9.74 -10.82
N ALA A 215 -2.69 10.50 -11.62
CA ALA A 215 -1.25 10.40 -11.67
C ALA A 215 -0.62 11.55 -10.90
N VAL A 216 0.26 11.24 -9.96
CA VAL A 216 1.06 12.22 -9.25
C VAL A 216 2.41 12.33 -9.93
N VAL A 217 2.68 13.49 -10.51
CA VAL A 217 3.92 13.83 -11.22
C VAL A 217 4.51 15.07 -10.55
N GLU A 218 5.71 14.97 -10.01
CA GLU A 218 6.38 16.09 -9.33
C GLU A 218 5.48 16.80 -8.28
N GLY A 219 4.71 16.02 -7.54
CA GLY A 219 3.79 16.51 -6.49
C GLY A 219 2.45 17.08 -7.01
N LYS A 220 2.24 17.17 -8.32
CA LYS A 220 0.97 17.60 -8.92
C LYS A 220 0.13 16.40 -9.32
N ARG A 221 -1.19 16.49 -9.10
CA ARG A 221 -2.16 15.45 -9.48
C ARG A 221 -2.84 15.80 -10.80
N TYR A 222 -2.86 14.82 -11.70
CA TYR A 222 -3.53 14.87 -13.01
C TYR A 222 -4.54 13.75 -13.12
N CYS A 223 -5.66 13.95 -13.80
CA CYS A 223 -6.53 12.85 -14.18
C CYS A 223 -5.79 11.90 -15.11
N ALA A 224 -6.00 10.60 -14.95
CA ALA A 224 -5.39 9.58 -15.80
C ALA A 224 -6.37 8.44 -16.09
N VAL A 225 -6.38 7.99 -17.35
CA VAL A 225 -7.05 6.75 -17.78
C VAL A 225 -5.97 5.68 -17.86
N THR A 226 -6.10 4.63 -17.05
CA THR A 226 -5.05 3.63 -16.91
C THR A 226 -5.54 2.27 -17.39
N ASN A 227 -4.86 1.67 -18.36
CA ASN A 227 -5.06 0.27 -18.72
C ASN A 227 -4.12 -0.62 -17.90
N VAL A 228 -4.68 -1.66 -17.27
CA VAL A 228 -3.95 -2.75 -16.64
C VAL A 228 -4.17 -4.00 -17.48
N GLY A 229 -3.10 -4.61 -17.96
CA GLY A 229 -3.19 -5.78 -18.84
C GLY A 229 -1.95 -6.64 -18.80
N VAL A 230 -1.98 -7.75 -19.54
CA VAL A 230 -0.89 -8.72 -19.60
C VAL A 230 -0.16 -8.63 -20.93
N ARG A 231 1.17 -8.68 -20.87
CA ARG A 231 2.01 -8.86 -22.05
C ARG A 231 2.77 -10.17 -21.96
N PRO A 232 2.74 -10.99 -23.02
CA PRO A 232 3.67 -12.11 -23.15
C PRO A 232 5.11 -11.59 -23.19
N THR A 233 6.00 -12.22 -22.45
CA THR A 233 7.45 -11.98 -22.49
C THR A 233 8.18 -13.27 -22.78
N VAL A 234 9.47 -13.21 -23.12
CA VAL A 234 10.29 -14.39 -23.37
C VAL A 234 10.40 -15.27 -22.10
N GLU A 235 10.29 -14.67 -20.93
CA GLU A 235 10.41 -15.33 -19.61
C GLU A 235 9.05 -15.64 -18.95
N GLY A 236 7.91 -15.40 -19.66
CA GLY A 236 6.56 -15.64 -19.12
C GLY A 236 5.56 -14.54 -19.44
N ARG A 237 4.89 -14.03 -18.39
CA ARG A 237 3.95 -12.90 -18.50
C ARG A 237 4.41 -11.76 -17.62
N SER A 238 4.23 -10.53 -18.08
CA SER A 238 4.34 -9.35 -17.22
C SER A 238 3.04 -8.56 -17.24
N VAL A 239 2.63 -8.07 -16.08
CA VAL A 239 1.49 -7.15 -15.97
C VAL A 239 2.00 -5.74 -16.25
N THR A 240 1.38 -5.08 -17.24
CA THR A 240 1.68 -3.70 -17.61
C THR A 240 0.58 -2.77 -17.10
N VAL A 241 0.99 -1.59 -16.68
CA VAL A 241 0.11 -0.53 -16.23
C VAL A 241 0.40 0.69 -17.12
N GLU A 242 -0.57 1.08 -17.93
CA GLU A 242 -0.41 2.05 -19.00
C GLU A 242 -1.33 3.27 -18.78
N PRO A 243 -0.91 4.27 -18.00
CA PRO A 243 -1.68 5.49 -17.82
C PRO A 243 -1.54 6.43 -19.02
N TRP A 244 -2.66 6.91 -19.52
CA TRP A 244 -2.75 8.15 -20.27
C TRP A 244 -3.04 9.28 -19.27
N ILE A 245 -2.05 10.15 -19.06
CA ILE A 245 -2.17 11.29 -18.14
C ILE A 245 -2.78 12.45 -18.93
N LEU A 246 -3.96 12.88 -18.53
CA LEU A 246 -4.70 13.92 -19.22
C LEU A 246 -4.06 15.29 -18.92
N ASP A 247 -4.02 16.16 -19.94
CA ASP A 247 -3.48 17.52 -19.84
C ASP A 247 -2.01 17.60 -19.37
N TYR A 248 -1.24 16.57 -19.69
CA TYR A 248 0.19 16.53 -19.41
C TYR A 248 1.00 16.33 -20.70
N ASP A 249 1.86 17.31 -21.03
CA ASP A 249 2.65 17.32 -22.27
C ASP A 249 4.16 17.10 -22.04
N GLY A 250 4.56 16.80 -20.80
CA GLY A 250 5.97 16.63 -20.42
C GLY A 250 6.53 15.25 -20.78
N ASP A 251 7.86 15.14 -20.84
CA ASP A 251 8.55 13.86 -20.93
C ASP A 251 8.62 13.18 -19.55
N LEU A 252 8.13 11.93 -19.49
CA LEU A 252 8.08 11.12 -18.28
C LEU A 252 9.10 9.99 -18.25
N TYR A 253 9.84 9.73 -19.34
CA TYR A 253 10.77 8.59 -19.37
C TYR A 253 11.84 8.69 -18.30
N GLY A 254 12.00 7.58 -17.54
CA GLY A 254 12.92 7.51 -16.41
C GLY A 254 12.50 8.28 -15.16
N ARG A 255 11.39 9.04 -15.21
CA ARG A 255 10.85 9.72 -14.03
C ARG A 255 9.98 8.77 -13.21
N GLU A 256 9.96 8.97 -11.91
CA GLU A 256 9.05 8.29 -11.01
C GLU A 256 7.69 9.00 -11.00
N ILE A 257 6.63 8.22 -11.15
CA ILE A 257 5.25 8.68 -10.96
C ILE A 257 4.54 7.77 -9.96
N THR A 258 3.50 8.29 -9.31
CA THR A 258 2.59 7.50 -8.49
C THR A 258 1.22 7.51 -9.12
N LEU A 259 0.66 6.32 -9.38
CA LEU A 259 -0.73 6.17 -9.78
C LEU A 259 -1.60 5.91 -8.56
N GLU A 260 -2.70 6.63 -8.47
CA GLU A 260 -3.75 6.49 -7.49
C GLU A 260 -4.97 5.89 -8.19
N PHE A 261 -5.34 4.64 -7.90
CA PHE A 261 -6.48 3.95 -8.49
C PHE A 261 -7.75 4.24 -7.70
N TYR A 262 -8.84 4.59 -8.40
CA TYR A 262 -10.10 4.95 -7.76
C TYR A 262 -11.28 4.12 -8.22
N ARG A 263 -11.40 3.84 -9.53
CA ARG A 263 -12.58 3.18 -10.07
C ARG A 263 -12.23 2.32 -11.27
N PHE A 264 -12.83 1.12 -11.33
CA PHE A 264 -12.81 0.26 -12.52
C PHE A 264 -13.86 0.75 -13.51
N LEU A 265 -13.47 1.09 -14.75
CA LEU A 265 -14.38 1.59 -15.78
C LEU A 265 -14.93 0.45 -16.64
N ARG A 266 -14.06 -0.44 -17.12
CA ARG A 266 -14.47 -1.57 -17.98
C ARG A 266 -13.35 -2.63 -18.09
N PRO A 267 -13.69 -3.87 -18.49
CA PRO A 267 -12.70 -4.88 -18.87
C PRO A 267 -11.99 -4.52 -20.18
N GLU A 268 -10.86 -5.20 -20.44
CA GLU A 268 -10.23 -5.17 -21.77
C GLU A 268 -11.17 -5.75 -22.82
N ARG A 269 -11.15 -5.17 -24.01
CA ARG A 269 -11.90 -5.67 -25.16
C ARG A 269 -11.17 -5.38 -26.47
N LYS A 270 -11.44 -6.18 -27.49
CA LYS A 270 -10.98 -5.93 -28.87
C LYS A 270 -11.89 -4.90 -29.54
N PHE A 271 -11.32 -4.07 -30.38
CA PHE A 271 -12.04 -3.09 -31.18
C PHE A 271 -11.97 -3.43 -32.66
N PRO A 272 -13.04 -3.18 -33.43
CA PRO A 272 -13.07 -3.44 -34.87
C PRO A 272 -12.09 -2.58 -35.66
N SER A 273 -11.85 -1.33 -35.20
CA SER A 273 -10.92 -0.36 -35.82
C SER A 273 -10.12 0.43 -34.76
N LEU A 274 -9.09 1.11 -35.24
CA LEU A 274 -8.31 2.06 -34.41
C LEU A 274 -9.13 3.31 -34.03
N ASP A 275 -10.07 3.71 -34.89
CA ASP A 275 -10.95 4.85 -34.61
C ASP A 275 -11.93 4.51 -33.48
N ASP A 276 -12.50 3.28 -33.46
CA ASP A 276 -13.34 2.80 -32.37
C ASP A 276 -12.58 2.73 -31.05
N LEU A 277 -11.33 2.25 -31.09
CA LEU A 277 -10.46 2.25 -29.91
C LEU A 277 -10.22 3.68 -29.40
N LYS A 278 -9.90 4.61 -30.30
CA LYS A 278 -9.66 6.00 -29.96
C LYS A 278 -10.90 6.66 -29.36
N ALA A 279 -12.06 6.48 -29.98
CA ALA A 279 -13.34 6.98 -29.48
C ALA A 279 -13.63 6.48 -28.06
N GLU A 280 -13.39 5.20 -27.80
CA GLU A 280 -13.60 4.60 -26.48
C GLU A 280 -12.62 5.14 -25.43
N ILE A 281 -11.35 5.34 -25.77
CA ILE A 281 -10.38 5.93 -24.84
C ILE A 281 -10.80 7.36 -24.47
N HIS A 282 -11.27 8.17 -25.44
CA HIS A 282 -11.78 9.51 -25.15
C HIS A 282 -13.05 9.47 -24.29
N ARG A 283 -13.94 8.49 -24.48
CA ARG A 283 -15.10 8.28 -23.61
C ARG A 283 -14.64 7.99 -22.19
N ASN A 284 -13.68 7.08 -21.99
CA ASN A 284 -13.13 6.79 -20.66
C ASN A 284 -12.45 8.02 -20.04
N ALA A 285 -11.84 8.90 -20.83
CA ALA A 285 -11.31 10.16 -20.33
C ALA A 285 -12.43 11.09 -19.82
N GLY A 286 -13.54 11.21 -20.57
CA GLY A 286 -14.73 11.96 -20.12
C GLY A 286 -15.32 11.38 -18.83
N GLU A 287 -15.47 10.05 -18.73
CA GLU A 287 -15.94 9.37 -17.50
C GLU A 287 -14.99 9.62 -16.32
N THR A 288 -13.67 9.60 -16.54
CA THR A 288 -12.65 9.87 -15.52
C THR A 288 -12.74 11.30 -15.02
N ARG A 289 -12.83 12.29 -15.92
CA ARG A 289 -13.01 13.71 -15.53
C ARG A 289 -14.30 13.89 -14.74
N ALA A 290 -15.41 13.36 -15.22
CA ALA A 290 -16.70 13.44 -14.53
C ALA A 290 -16.64 12.81 -13.13
N TYR A 291 -15.94 11.68 -12.95
CA TYR A 291 -15.75 11.05 -11.65
C TYR A 291 -15.00 11.96 -10.66
N PHE A 292 -14.03 12.74 -11.13
CA PHE A 292 -13.27 13.67 -10.31
C PHE A 292 -13.84 15.10 -10.26
N GLY A 293 -14.95 15.38 -10.96
CA GLY A 293 -15.57 16.71 -11.01
C GLY A 293 -14.80 17.73 -11.85
N GLU A 294 -14.10 17.26 -12.89
CA GLU A 294 -13.30 18.09 -13.82
C GLU A 294 -13.91 18.11 -15.22
#